data_6f930a40c77ca3631d508ce9137e7435
#
_entry.id   6f930a40c77ca3631d508ce9137e7435
#
_cell.length_a   1.000
_cell.length_b   1.000
_cell.length_c   1.000
_cell.angle_alpha   90.00
_cell.angle_beta   90.00
_cell.angle_gamma   90.00
#
_symmetry.space_group_name_H-M   'P 1'
#
loop_
_entity.id
_entity.type
_entity.pdbx_description
1 polymer ?
#
loop_
_entity_poly.entity_id
_entity_poly.type
_entity_poly.pdbx_seq_one_letter_code
_entity_poly.pdbx_strand_id
1 'polypeptide(L)'
;MIDDRWFRQGHIDEQETCLITSNETYLQYTQTQKALEQKKQEEEKNQAEQERNRKNTPPEVQEVLNKGNEFLDKIHRSNDAIPGEEISAKISRMELIVEKIFERAQKHPEIIPDLKKLMNYYLPMTVKLLDAYEEMDQQPVQGENIQASKKEIEDTLDTLNQAFEKLLDSVFQDTAWDVSSDISVLHTCLHRKV
;
A
#
# COMPACT_ATOMS: atom_id res chain seq x y z
N MET A 1 42.55 -9.93 -30.35
CA MET A 1 43.81 -9.19 -30.55
C MET A 1 43.38 -7.78 -30.94
N ILE A 2 43.31 -6.87 -29.97
CA ILE A 2 42.95 -5.46 -30.15
C ILE A 2 44.25 -4.76 -30.57
N ASP A 3 44.19 -4.09 -31.72
CA ASP A 3 45.34 -3.52 -32.40
C ASP A 3 46.00 -2.41 -31.55
N ASP A 4 47.28 -2.58 -31.20
CA ASP A 4 48.14 -1.65 -30.43
C ASP A 4 48.21 -0.23 -31.02
N ARG A 5 47.64 0.00 -32.19
CA ARG A 5 47.56 1.29 -32.83
C ARG A 5 46.51 2.23 -32.24
N TRP A 6 45.50 1.67 -31.59
CA TRP A 6 44.38 2.43 -30.97
C TRP A 6 44.84 3.23 -29.75
N PHE A 7 45.79 2.68 -28.97
CA PHE A 7 46.36 3.35 -27.80
C PHE A 7 47.32 4.49 -28.12
N ARG A 8 47.86 4.57 -29.33
CA ARG A 8 48.83 5.62 -29.74
C ARG A 8 48.17 6.88 -30.30
N GLN A 9 46.89 6.94 -30.44
CA GLN A 9 46.16 8.13 -31.01
C GLN A 9 45.45 8.98 -29.95
N GLY A 10 45.89 8.95 -28.68
CA GLY A 10 45.45 9.92 -27.68
C GLY A 10 44.01 9.80 -27.23
N HIS A 11 43.43 8.61 -27.27
CA HIS A 11 42.14 8.32 -26.70
C HIS A 11 42.30 7.62 -25.33
N ILE A 12 42.12 8.41 -24.28
CA ILE A 12 41.90 8.05 -22.88
C ILE A 12 42.81 6.94 -22.33
N ASP A 13 43.73 7.33 -21.48
CA ASP A 13 44.64 6.44 -20.73
C ASP A 13 43.85 5.48 -19.87
N GLU A 14 44.33 4.21 -19.68
CA GLU A 14 43.72 3.23 -18.80
C GLU A 14 43.50 3.76 -17.38
N GLN A 15 44.37 4.67 -16.91
CA GLN A 15 44.23 5.34 -15.62
C GLN A 15 43.03 6.31 -15.59
N GLU A 16 42.77 7.03 -16.66
CA GLU A 16 41.59 7.93 -16.76
C GLU A 16 40.27 7.12 -16.84
N THR A 17 40.26 6.00 -17.57
CA THR A 17 39.10 5.12 -17.63
C THR A 17 38.83 4.50 -16.27
N CYS A 18 39.85 4.12 -15.52
CA CYS A 18 39.73 3.58 -14.17
C CYS A 18 39.22 4.65 -13.18
N LEU A 19 39.68 5.90 -13.31
CA LEU A 19 39.24 7.03 -12.49
C LEU A 19 37.79 7.42 -12.78
N ILE A 20 37.35 7.40 -14.03
CA ILE A 20 35.96 7.68 -14.43
C ILE A 20 35.01 6.60 -13.89
N THR A 21 35.36 5.32 -14.05
CA THR A 21 34.55 4.20 -13.54
C THR A 21 34.46 4.20 -12.01
N SER A 22 35.57 4.53 -11.33
CA SER A 22 35.58 4.69 -9.86
C SER A 22 34.70 5.86 -9.41
N ASN A 23 34.68 6.95 -10.16
CA ASN A 23 33.92 8.15 -9.84
C ASN A 23 32.40 7.93 -10.06
N GLU A 24 32.04 7.24 -11.14
CA GLU A 24 30.64 6.85 -11.40
C GLU A 24 30.10 5.87 -10.33
N THR A 25 30.91 4.89 -9.96
CA THR A 25 30.55 3.92 -8.89
C THR A 25 30.43 4.63 -7.53
N TYR A 26 31.32 5.59 -7.24
CA TYR A 26 31.25 6.39 -6.02
C TYR A 26 30.02 7.32 -5.99
N LEU A 27 29.67 7.91 -7.12
CA LEU A 27 28.44 8.73 -7.26
C LEU A 27 27.17 7.91 -7.08
N GLN A 28 27.11 6.71 -7.68
CA GLN A 28 25.98 5.79 -7.51
C GLN A 28 25.84 5.33 -6.05
N TYR A 29 26.95 4.99 -5.40
CA TYR A 29 26.98 4.62 -3.98
C TYR A 29 26.48 5.76 -3.09
N THR A 30 26.93 7.00 -3.34
CA THR A 30 26.53 8.18 -2.57
C THR A 30 25.05 8.54 -2.79
N GLN A 31 24.53 8.37 -4.00
CA GLN A 31 23.10 8.55 -4.29
C GLN A 31 22.25 7.49 -3.61
N THR A 32 22.69 6.24 -3.60
CA THR A 32 21.98 5.14 -2.91
C THR A 32 21.97 5.35 -1.40
N GLN A 33 23.07 5.79 -0.80
CA GLN A 33 23.15 6.12 0.62
C GLN A 33 22.21 7.28 1.00
N LYS A 34 22.21 8.36 0.21
CA LYS A 34 21.28 9.49 0.42
C LYS A 34 19.82 9.08 0.29
N ALA A 35 19.49 8.25 -0.69
CA ALA A 35 18.13 7.72 -0.85
C ALA A 35 17.72 6.82 0.33
N LEU A 36 18.64 6.03 0.88
CA LEU A 36 18.40 5.19 2.06
C LEU A 36 18.22 6.03 3.34
N GLU A 37 19.04 7.08 3.51
CA GLU A 37 18.89 8.03 4.61
C GLU A 37 17.58 8.82 4.53
N GLN A 38 17.19 9.25 3.35
CA GLN A 38 15.90 9.93 3.12
C GLN A 38 14.72 9.02 3.45
N LYS A 39 14.76 7.75 3.00
CA LYS A 39 13.74 6.77 3.37
C LYS A 39 13.66 6.55 4.88
N LYS A 40 14.80 6.39 5.56
CA LYS A 40 14.81 6.25 7.03
C LYS A 40 14.24 7.48 7.75
N GLN A 41 14.59 8.68 7.31
CA GLN A 41 14.06 9.92 7.89
C GLN A 41 12.56 10.08 7.63
N GLU A 42 12.08 9.61 6.49
CA GLU A 42 10.65 9.63 6.16
C GLU A 42 9.88 8.59 6.98
N GLU A 43 10.43 7.40 7.16
CA GLU A 43 9.88 6.37 8.06
C GLU A 43 9.86 6.83 9.52
N GLU A 44 10.93 7.45 10.02
CA GLU A 44 10.98 8.01 11.38
C GLU A 44 9.98 9.15 11.57
N LYS A 45 9.80 10.02 10.57
CA LYS A 45 8.78 11.08 10.60
C LYS A 45 7.37 10.50 10.60
N ASN A 46 7.12 9.51 9.75
CA ASN A 46 5.83 8.85 9.68
C ASN A 46 5.50 8.11 10.99
N GLN A 47 6.48 7.44 11.60
CA GLN A 47 6.32 6.80 12.92
C GLN A 47 6.05 7.83 14.03
N ALA A 48 6.79 8.94 14.04
CA ALA A 48 6.58 10.01 15.04
C ALA A 48 5.21 10.71 14.86
N GLU A 49 4.74 10.87 13.64
CA GLU A 49 3.41 11.41 13.35
C GLU A 49 2.30 10.42 13.73
N GLN A 50 2.48 9.14 13.47
CA GLN A 50 1.57 8.09 13.91
C GLN A 50 1.49 8.01 15.44
N GLU A 51 2.62 8.12 16.15
CA GLU A 51 2.62 8.14 17.61
C GLU A 51 1.93 9.39 18.20
N ARG A 52 2.10 10.56 17.59
CA ARG A 52 1.39 11.79 17.98
C ARG A 52 -0.11 11.67 17.75
N ASN A 53 -0.51 11.13 16.63
CA ASN A 53 -1.90 10.90 16.29
C ASN A 53 -2.53 9.87 17.23
N ARG A 54 -1.82 8.78 17.58
CA ARG A 54 -2.26 7.81 18.59
C ARG A 54 -2.56 8.45 19.96
N LYS A 55 -1.73 9.39 20.42
CA LYS A 55 -1.92 10.05 21.72
C LYS A 55 -3.12 11.00 21.77
N ASN A 56 -3.54 11.52 20.61
CA ASN A 56 -4.67 12.45 20.49
C ASN A 56 -5.98 11.76 20.05
N THR A 57 -5.93 10.46 19.72
CA THR A 57 -7.10 9.70 19.23
C THR A 57 -7.95 9.29 20.44
N PRO A 58 -9.30 9.48 20.40
CA PRO A 58 -10.19 9.01 21.45
C PRO A 58 -10.03 7.50 21.69
N PRO A 59 -10.16 7.00 22.93
CA PRO A 59 -9.96 5.59 23.27
C PRO A 59 -10.82 4.63 22.46
N GLU A 60 -12.06 5.02 22.15
CA GLU A 60 -12.98 4.23 21.34
C GLU A 60 -12.49 4.04 19.89
N VAL A 61 -11.95 5.10 19.32
CA VAL A 61 -11.36 5.08 17.96
C VAL A 61 -10.12 4.18 17.95
N GLN A 62 -9.29 4.29 18.98
CA GLN A 62 -8.08 3.50 19.11
C GLN A 62 -8.38 2.01 19.24
N GLU A 63 -9.42 1.64 19.97
CA GLU A 63 -9.88 0.25 20.06
C GLU A 63 -10.30 -0.31 18.70
N VAL A 64 -11.07 0.46 17.92
CA VAL A 64 -11.50 0.07 16.57
C VAL A 64 -10.31 -0.10 15.65
N LEU A 65 -9.36 0.84 15.66
CA LEU A 65 -8.16 0.78 14.83
C LEU A 65 -7.24 -0.39 15.21
N ASN A 66 -7.06 -0.64 16.52
CA ASN A 66 -6.26 -1.78 16.98
C ASN A 66 -6.86 -3.10 16.51
N LYS A 67 -8.18 -3.26 16.66
CA LYS A 67 -8.89 -4.45 16.18
C LYS A 67 -8.83 -4.59 14.65
N GLY A 68 -8.87 -3.46 13.93
CA GLY A 68 -8.70 -3.43 12.48
C GLY A 68 -7.32 -3.91 12.05
N ASN A 69 -6.27 -3.43 12.72
CA ASN A 69 -4.90 -3.86 12.46
C ASN A 69 -4.68 -5.35 12.76
N GLU A 70 -5.33 -5.92 13.79
CA GLU A 70 -5.29 -7.36 14.03
C GLU A 70 -5.86 -8.17 12.86
N PHE A 71 -6.88 -7.67 12.17
CA PHE A 71 -7.41 -8.31 10.96
C PHE A 71 -6.44 -8.17 9.79
N LEU A 72 -5.85 -6.98 9.59
CA LEU A 72 -4.83 -6.77 8.56
C LEU A 72 -3.62 -7.69 8.76
N ASP A 73 -3.13 -7.83 9.98
CA ASP A 73 -2.03 -8.75 10.30
C ASP A 73 -2.36 -10.21 9.97
N LYS A 74 -3.63 -10.62 10.13
CA LYS A 74 -4.07 -11.97 9.76
C LYS A 74 -4.14 -12.13 8.25
N ILE A 75 -4.72 -11.15 7.55
CA ILE A 75 -4.81 -11.15 6.08
C ILE A 75 -3.41 -11.18 5.47
N HIS A 76 -2.48 -10.40 6.01
CA HIS A 76 -1.07 -10.37 5.58
C HIS A 76 -0.39 -11.73 5.73
N ARG A 77 -0.57 -12.39 6.89
CA ARG A 77 -0.03 -13.75 7.11
C ARG A 77 -0.61 -14.77 6.15
N SER A 78 -1.89 -14.69 5.85
CA SER A 78 -2.52 -15.55 4.84
C SER A 78 -1.95 -15.28 3.45
N ASN A 79 -1.69 -14.01 3.10
CA ASN A 79 -1.04 -13.64 1.84
C ASN A 79 0.37 -14.25 1.70
N ASP A 80 1.14 -14.26 2.78
CA ASP A 80 2.47 -14.87 2.80
C ASP A 80 2.42 -16.41 2.71
N ALA A 81 1.36 -17.03 3.24
CA ALA A 81 1.19 -18.48 3.29
C ALA A 81 0.58 -19.07 2.00
N ILE A 82 -0.27 -18.32 1.30
CA ILE A 82 -0.96 -18.77 0.10
C ILE A 82 -0.08 -18.55 -1.14
N PRO A 83 0.35 -19.60 -1.84
CA PRO A 83 1.11 -19.47 -3.07
C PRO A 83 0.17 -19.05 -4.21
N GLY A 84 0.65 -18.20 -5.11
CA GLY A 84 -0.07 -17.82 -6.33
C GLY A 84 -0.12 -16.30 -6.50
N GLU A 85 0.42 -15.84 -7.62
CA GLU A 85 0.57 -14.41 -7.91
C GLU A 85 -0.80 -13.70 -8.05
N GLU A 86 -1.78 -14.38 -8.66
CA GLU A 86 -3.11 -13.79 -8.90
C GLU A 86 -3.88 -13.55 -7.60
N ILE A 87 -3.94 -14.54 -6.70
CA ILE A 87 -4.62 -14.39 -5.42
C ILE A 87 -3.87 -13.43 -4.50
N SER A 88 -2.53 -13.48 -4.48
CA SER A 88 -1.70 -12.56 -3.71
C SER A 88 -1.92 -11.11 -4.14
N ALA A 89 -2.07 -10.83 -5.43
CA ALA A 89 -2.41 -9.51 -5.92
C ALA A 89 -3.78 -9.01 -5.43
N LYS A 90 -4.78 -9.90 -5.36
CA LYS A 90 -6.12 -9.57 -4.84
C LYS A 90 -6.07 -9.26 -3.34
N ILE A 91 -5.33 -10.05 -2.57
CA ILE A 91 -5.15 -9.85 -1.12
C ILE A 91 -4.39 -8.55 -0.85
N SER A 92 -3.26 -8.31 -1.54
CA SER A 92 -2.46 -7.09 -1.39
C SER A 92 -3.25 -5.82 -1.74
N ARG A 93 -4.12 -5.89 -2.76
CA ARG A 93 -5.04 -4.79 -3.07
C ARG A 93 -6.00 -4.50 -1.93
N MET A 94 -6.55 -5.55 -1.32
CA MET A 94 -7.45 -5.45 -0.16
C MET A 94 -6.75 -4.81 1.04
N GLU A 95 -5.54 -5.27 1.38
CA GLU A 95 -4.72 -4.72 2.45
C GLU A 95 -4.53 -3.22 2.26
N LEU A 96 -4.08 -2.80 1.07
CA LEU A 96 -3.84 -1.40 0.75
C LEU A 96 -5.10 -0.53 0.93
N ILE A 97 -6.27 -1.01 0.46
CA ILE A 97 -7.51 -0.25 0.57
C ILE A 97 -7.94 -0.11 2.04
N VAL A 98 -7.87 -1.19 2.81
CA VAL A 98 -8.26 -1.20 4.23
C VAL A 98 -7.31 -0.33 5.06
N GLU A 99 -6.01 -0.36 4.79
CA GLU A 99 -5.04 0.56 5.40
C GLU A 99 -5.41 2.02 5.15
N LYS A 100 -5.77 2.38 3.92
CA LYS A 100 -6.18 3.76 3.58
C LYS A 100 -7.47 4.17 4.27
N ILE A 101 -8.42 3.26 4.45
CA ILE A 101 -9.63 3.50 5.24
C ILE A 101 -9.27 3.78 6.70
N PHE A 102 -8.37 3.01 7.31
CA PHE A 102 -7.94 3.21 8.69
C PHE A 102 -7.09 4.48 8.89
N GLU A 103 -6.20 4.79 7.95
CA GLU A 103 -5.49 6.08 7.94
C GLU A 103 -6.46 7.27 7.92
N ARG A 104 -7.52 7.15 7.13
CA ARG A 104 -8.57 8.17 7.08
C ARG A 104 -9.33 8.25 8.40
N ALA A 105 -9.73 7.12 8.98
CA ALA A 105 -10.44 7.05 10.26
C ALA A 105 -9.63 7.62 11.42
N GLN A 106 -8.30 7.48 11.39
CA GLN A 106 -7.41 8.07 12.38
C GLN A 106 -7.41 9.60 12.33
N LYS A 107 -7.48 10.17 11.12
CA LYS A 107 -7.52 11.63 10.90
C LYS A 107 -8.94 12.19 11.06
N HIS A 108 -9.95 11.40 10.81
CA HIS A 108 -11.37 11.73 10.77
C HIS A 108 -12.19 10.72 11.60
N PRO A 109 -12.17 10.84 12.95
CA PRO A 109 -12.88 9.91 13.84
C PRO A 109 -14.39 9.84 13.61
N GLU A 110 -14.97 10.86 13.01
CA GLU A 110 -16.40 10.93 12.69
C GLU A 110 -16.87 9.83 11.74
N ILE A 111 -15.96 9.22 10.94
CA ILE A 111 -16.32 8.13 10.01
C ILE A 111 -16.36 6.74 10.66
N ILE A 112 -15.92 6.60 11.92
CA ILE A 112 -15.91 5.31 12.64
C ILE A 112 -17.27 4.58 12.62
N PRO A 113 -18.43 5.26 12.75
CA PRO A 113 -19.73 4.61 12.63
C PRO A 113 -19.93 3.89 11.29
N ASP A 114 -19.38 4.42 10.19
CA ASP A 114 -19.52 3.86 8.85
C ASP A 114 -18.67 2.60 8.66
N LEU A 115 -17.62 2.47 9.48
CA LEU A 115 -16.72 1.30 9.45
C LEU A 115 -17.26 0.09 10.21
N LYS A 116 -18.39 0.19 10.93
CA LYS A 116 -18.95 -0.90 11.72
C LYS A 116 -19.19 -2.18 10.91
N LYS A 117 -19.65 -2.03 9.67
CA LYS A 117 -19.90 -3.18 8.79
C LYS A 117 -18.61 -3.81 8.29
N LEU A 118 -17.60 -3.00 8.00
CA LEU A 118 -16.26 -3.46 7.67
C LEU A 118 -15.69 -4.28 8.82
N MET A 119 -15.70 -3.73 10.03
CA MET A 119 -15.08 -4.30 11.22
C MET A 119 -15.76 -5.55 11.75
N ASN A 120 -17.10 -5.56 11.73
CA ASN A 120 -17.89 -6.63 12.38
C ASN A 120 -18.29 -7.74 11.42
N TYR A 121 -18.19 -7.51 10.11
CA TYR A 121 -18.66 -8.47 9.13
C TYR A 121 -17.63 -8.76 8.04
N TYR A 122 -17.17 -7.75 7.31
CA TYR A 122 -16.34 -7.99 6.12
C TYR A 122 -14.95 -8.50 6.46
N LEU A 123 -14.22 -7.88 7.39
CA LEU A 123 -12.87 -8.32 7.75
C LEU A 123 -12.85 -9.71 8.39
N PRO A 124 -13.74 -10.04 9.38
CA PRO A 124 -13.83 -11.40 9.89
C PRO A 124 -14.15 -12.43 8.82
N MET A 125 -15.05 -12.11 7.88
CA MET A 125 -15.40 -13.01 6.80
C MET A 125 -14.22 -13.21 5.83
N THR A 126 -13.48 -12.15 5.51
CA THR A 126 -12.28 -12.22 4.69
C THR A 126 -11.24 -13.17 5.28
N VAL A 127 -10.92 -13.01 6.56
CA VAL A 127 -9.98 -13.91 7.26
C VAL A 127 -10.45 -15.36 7.15
N LYS A 128 -11.73 -15.62 7.42
CA LYS A 128 -12.29 -16.97 7.32
C LYS A 128 -12.19 -17.57 5.91
N LEU A 129 -12.38 -16.75 4.86
CA LEU A 129 -12.27 -17.21 3.48
C LEU A 129 -10.81 -17.51 3.12
N LEU A 130 -9.88 -16.71 3.60
CA LEU A 130 -8.44 -16.93 3.37
C LEU A 130 -7.94 -18.16 4.12
N ASP A 131 -8.36 -18.36 5.37
CA ASP A 131 -8.05 -19.58 6.13
C ASP A 131 -8.55 -20.84 5.39
N ALA A 132 -9.78 -20.81 4.86
CA ALA A 132 -10.33 -21.91 4.08
C ALA A 132 -9.59 -22.13 2.76
N TYR A 133 -9.17 -21.08 2.09
CA TYR A 133 -8.37 -21.18 0.87
C TYR A 133 -7.02 -21.82 1.14
N GLU A 134 -6.32 -21.37 2.20
CA GLU A 134 -5.03 -21.93 2.62
C GLU A 134 -5.16 -23.43 2.97
N GLU A 135 -6.20 -23.81 3.73
CA GLU A 135 -6.47 -25.21 4.06
C GLU A 135 -6.66 -26.07 2.79
N MET A 136 -7.41 -25.56 1.81
CA MET A 136 -7.62 -26.24 0.52
C MET A 136 -6.36 -26.32 -0.32
N ASP A 137 -5.53 -25.25 -0.31
CA ASP A 137 -4.30 -25.21 -1.08
C ASP A 137 -3.26 -26.22 -0.58
N GLN A 138 -3.22 -26.48 0.71
CA GLN A 138 -2.33 -27.44 1.34
C GLN A 138 -2.71 -28.91 1.08
N GLN A 139 -3.88 -29.18 0.47
CA GLN A 139 -4.30 -30.56 0.22
C GLN A 139 -3.44 -31.20 -0.88
N PRO A 140 -2.97 -32.43 -0.70
CA PRO A 140 -2.13 -33.13 -1.67
C PRO A 140 -2.90 -33.50 -2.95
N VAL A 141 -4.21 -33.50 -2.91
CA VAL A 141 -5.09 -33.82 -4.06
C VAL A 141 -5.99 -32.63 -4.33
N GLN A 142 -5.80 -31.99 -5.45
CA GLN A 142 -6.57 -30.84 -5.91
C GLN A 142 -7.74 -31.29 -6.81
N GLY A 143 -8.76 -31.91 -6.22
CA GLY A 143 -9.94 -32.36 -6.92
C GLY A 143 -10.87 -31.23 -7.37
N GLU A 144 -11.87 -31.55 -8.20
CA GLU A 144 -12.81 -30.57 -8.78
C GLU A 144 -13.50 -29.70 -7.72
N ASN A 145 -13.90 -30.28 -6.59
CA ASN A 145 -14.56 -29.54 -5.51
C ASN A 145 -13.62 -28.50 -4.87
N ILE A 146 -12.36 -28.86 -4.66
CA ILE A 146 -11.35 -27.95 -4.11
C ILE A 146 -11.10 -26.80 -5.10
N GLN A 147 -10.89 -27.11 -6.37
CA GLN A 147 -10.67 -26.11 -7.40
C GLN A 147 -11.87 -25.16 -7.56
N ALA A 148 -13.09 -25.69 -7.56
CA ALA A 148 -14.32 -24.89 -7.64
C ALA A 148 -14.46 -23.97 -6.43
N SER A 149 -14.22 -24.49 -5.21
CA SER A 149 -14.32 -23.68 -3.98
C SER A 149 -13.24 -22.59 -3.92
N LYS A 150 -11.99 -22.90 -4.31
CA LYS A 150 -10.92 -21.89 -4.39
C LYS A 150 -11.31 -20.77 -5.35
N LYS A 151 -11.83 -21.12 -6.54
CA LYS A 151 -12.29 -20.13 -7.51
C LYS A 151 -13.43 -19.26 -6.96
N GLU A 152 -14.40 -19.84 -6.26
CA GLU A 152 -15.50 -19.10 -5.65
C GLU A 152 -14.99 -18.10 -4.59
N ILE A 153 -13.95 -18.49 -3.82
CA ILE A 153 -13.30 -17.59 -2.86
C ILE A 153 -12.61 -16.44 -3.61
N GLU A 154 -11.84 -16.70 -4.67
CA GLU A 154 -11.19 -15.69 -5.48
C GLU A 154 -12.17 -14.67 -6.07
N ASP A 155 -13.30 -15.13 -6.62
CA ASP A 155 -14.36 -14.27 -7.15
C ASP A 155 -15.04 -13.45 -6.04
N THR A 156 -15.14 -14.03 -4.82
CA THR A 156 -15.64 -13.32 -3.64
C THR A 156 -14.67 -12.25 -3.16
N LEU A 157 -13.35 -12.50 -3.19
CA LEU A 157 -12.34 -11.49 -2.85
C LEU A 157 -12.39 -10.30 -3.81
N ASP A 158 -12.64 -10.51 -5.11
CA ASP A 158 -12.84 -9.42 -6.06
C ASP A 158 -14.07 -8.57 -5.71
N THR A 159 -15.16 -9.23 -5.30
CA THR A 159 -16.38 -8.55 -4.86
C THR A 159 -16.14 -7.74 -3.58
N LEU A 160 -15.38 -8.28 -2.63
CA LEU A 160 -14.99 -7.59 -1.40
C LEU A 160 -14.09 -6.39 -1.69
N ASN A 161 -13.12 -6.53 -2.60
CA ASN A 161 -12.27 -5.43 -3.05
C ASN A 161 -13.11 -4.26 -3.61
N GLN A 162 -14.08 -4.55 -4.46
CA GLN A 162 -14.98 -3.53 -4.99
C GLN A 162 -15.83 -2.87 -3.91
N ALA A 163 -16.26 -3.63 -2.90
CA ALA A 163 -17.01 -3.08 -1.77
C ALA A 163 -16.13 -2.16 -0.90
N PHE A 164 -14.88 -2.52 -0.68
CA PHE A 164 -13.93 -1.72 0.08
C PHE A 164 -13.50 -0.45 -0.68
N GLU A 165 -13.35 -0.52 -2.00
CA GLU A 165 -13.12 0.67 -2.84
C GLU A 165 -14.28 1.67 -2.74
N LYS A 166 -15.51 1.20 -2.79
CA LYS A 166 -16.70 2.05 -2.61
C LYS A 166 -16.76 2.66 -1.22
N LEU A 167 -16.37 1.89 -0.19
CA LEU A 167 -16.30 2.41 1.16
C LEU A 167 -15.21 3.48 1.28
N LEU A 168 -14.01 3.23 0.70
CA LEU A 168 -12.92 4.20 0.66
C LEU A 168 -13.36 5.49 -0.05
N ASP A 169 -14.04 5.40 -1.19
CA ASP A 169 -14.59 6.55 -1.90
C ASP A 169 -15.60 7.32 -1.03
N SER A 170 -16.51 6.61 -0.36
CA SER A 170 -17.54 7.22 0.48
C SER A 170 -16.96 8.00 1.66
N VAL A 171 -15.89 7.53 2.30
CA VAL A 171 -15.26 8.25 3.43
C VAL A 171 -14.46 9.50 3.01
N PHE A 172 -14.31 9.74 1.71
CA PHE A 172 -13.76 10.97 1.14
C PHE A 172 -14.81 11.93 0.58
N GLN A 173 -16.09 11.56 0.60
CA GLN A 173 -17.17 12.32 -0.04
C GLN A 173 -17.28 13.75 0.52
N ASP A 174 -17.22 13.94 1.83
CA ASP A 174 -17.31 15.26 2.47
C ASP A 174 -16.14 16.16 2.03
N THR A 175 -14.92 15.61 2.00
CA THR A 175 -13.75 16.35 1.51
C THR A 175 -13.88 16.74 0.05
N ALA A 176 -14.47 15.91 -0.79
CA ALA A 176 -14.71 16.23 -2.20
C ALA A 176 -15.72 17.38 -2.35
N TRP A 177 -16.73 17.45 -1.48
CA TRP A 177 -17.71 18.54 -1.47
C TRP A 177 -17.09 19.86 -1.01
N ASP A 178 -16.26 19.85 0.05
CA ASP A 178 -15.53 21.03 0.54
C ASP A 178 -14.64 21.61 -0.56
N VAL A 179 -13.82 20.77 -1.20
CA VAL A 179 -12.94 21.17 -2.31
C VAL A 179 -13.75 21.72 -3.48
N SER A 180 -14.88 21.12 -3.83
CA SER A 180 -15.76 21.61 -4.90
C SER A 180 -16.34 22.99 -4.58
N SER A 181 -16.70 23.23 -3.32
CA SER A 181 -17.19 24.53 -2.83
C SER A 181 -16.08 25.58 -2.92
N ASP A 182 -14.87 25.28 -2.48
CA ASP A 182 -13.71 26.18 -2.53
C ASP A 182 -13.35 26.54 -3.99
N ILE A 183 -13.35 25.57 -4.89
CA ILE A 183 -13.14 25.78 -6.32
C ILE A 183 -14.19 26.74 -6.88
N SER A 184 -15.46 26.58 -6.51
CA SER A 184 -16.55 27.44 -6.96
C SER A 184 -16.38 28.89 -6.50
N VAL A 185 -15.93 29.08 -5.25
CA VAL A 185 -15.59 30.40 -4.70
C VAL A 185 -14.43 31.03 -5.47
N LEU A 186 -13.34 30.28 -5.71
CA LEU A 186 -12.20 30.75 -6.47
C LEU A 186 -12.59 31.16 -7.91
N HIS A 187 -13.36 30.35 -8.59
CA HIS A 187 -13.88 30.68 -9.92
C HIS A 187 -14.68 32.00 -9.91
N THR A 188 -15.54 32.19 -8.92
CA THR A 188 -16.32 33.41 -8.76
C THR A 188 -15.41 34.62 -8.51
N CYS A 189 -14.38 34.49 -7.68
CA CYS A 189 -13.43 35.56 -7.39
C CYS A 189 -12.57 35.94 -8.61
N LEU A 190 -12.15 34.94 -9.40
CA LEU A 190 -11.33 35.18 -10.60
C LEU A 190 -12.09 35.84 -11.73
N HIS A 191 -13.39 35.53 -11.90
CA HIS A 191 -14.23 36.10 -12.95
C HIS A 191 -14.85 37.46 -12.58
N ARG A 192 -14.72 37.89 -11.32
CA ARG A 192 -15.25 39.20 -10.86
C ARG A 192 -14.29 40.37 -11.09
N LYS A 193 -13.11 40.14 -11.68
CA LYS A 193 -12.13 41.16 -12.05
C LYS A 193 -12.09 41.38 -13.57
N VAL A 194 -13.21 41.77 -14.14
CA VAL A 194 -13.24 42.45 -15.44
C VAL A 194 -14.25 43.59 -15.35
#